data_8af741c452ad9e18efb116ed4ed4842c
#
_entry.id   8af741c452ad9e18efb116ed4ed4842c
#
_cell.length_a   1.000
_cell.length_b   1.000
_cell.length_c   1.000
_cell.angle_alpha   90.00
_cell.angle_beta   90.00
_cell.angle_gamma   90.00
#
_symmetry.space_group_name_H-M   'P 1'
#
loop_
_entity.id
_entity.type
_entity.pdbx_description
1 polymer ?
#
loop_
_entity_poly.entity_id
_entity_poly.type
_entity_poly.pdbx_seq_one_letter_code
_entity_poly.pdbx_strand_id
1 'polypeptide(L)' 'MNTKKGDNDLEEIIKSLTKRVKELEDINEGHRQLNGQLRVEMQMWKDMAAEYEKTKNLLQGYKKVIEDLSKQVIGK' A
#
# COMPACT_ATOMS: atom_id res chain seq x y z
N MET A 1 -12.85 -39.18 39.72
CA MET A 1 -11.61 -39.26 38.96
C MET A 1 -11.75 -38.79 37.52
N ASN A 2 -12.92 -38.92 36.97
CA ASN A 2 -13.17 -38.39 35.61
C ASN A 2 -13.09 -36.87 35.53
N THR A 3 -13.37 -36.19 36.66
CA THR A 3 -13.30 -34.74 36.73
C THR A 3 -11.89 -34.17 36.52
N LYS A 4 -10.84 -34.86 37.05
CA LYS A 4 -9.46 -34.43 36.88
C LYS A 4 -9.01 -34.50 35.42
N LYS A 5 -9.42 -35.55 34.72
CA LYS A 5 -9.08 -35.73 33.32
C LYS A 5 -9.79 -34.70 32.46
N GLY A 6 -11.04 -34.42 32.74
CA GLY A 6 -11.80 -33.38 32.05
C GLY A 6 -11.22 -31.99 32.29
N ASP A 7 -10.80 -31.71 33.54
CA ASP A 7 -10.18 -30.43 33.88
C ASP A 7 -8.87 -30.23 33.16
N ASN A 8 -8.01 -31.27 33.04
CA ASN A 8 -6.76 -31.20 32.30
C ASN A 8 -6.99 -30.97 30.82
N ASP A 9 -7.99 -31.64 30.26
CA ASP A 9 -8.34 -31.46 28.84
C ASP A 9 -8.80 -30.03 28.57
N LEU A 10 -9.61 -29.48 29.49
CA LEU A 10 -10.08 -28.10 29.40
C LEU A 10 -8.91 -27.10 29.52
N GLU A 11 -7.99 -27.36 30.44
CA GLU A 11 -6.78 -26.50 30.58
C GLU A 11 -5.93 -26.52 29.32
N GLU A 12 -5.75 -27.69 28.72
CA GLU A 12 -5.01 -27.81 27.48
C GLU A 12 -5.70 -27.08 26.35
N ILE A 13 -7.01 -27.17 26.26
CA ILE A 13 -7.79 -26.43 25.27
C ILE A 13 -7.62 -24.92 25.47
N ILE A 14 -7.72 -24.47 26.72
CA ILE A 14 -7.55 -23.05 27.05
C ILE A 14 -6.16 -22.57 26.66
N LYS A 15 -5.13 -23.32 26.98
CA LYS A 15 -3.75 -22.99 26.61
C LYS A 15 -3.59 -22.89 25.10
N SER A 16 -4.13 -23.86 24.39
CA SER A 16 -4.07 -23.92 22.93
C SER A 16 -4.78 -22.72 22.31
N LEU A 17 -5.97 -22.40 22.79
CA LEU A 17 -6.75 -21.27 22.31
C LEU A 17 -6.06 -19.93 22.62
N THR A 18 -5.52 -19.79 23.83
CA THR A 18 -4.79 -18.60 24.25
C THR A 18 -3.58 -18.36 23.36
N LYS A 19 -2.83 -19.43 23.08
CA LYS A 19 -1.69 -19.36 22.18
C LYS A 19 -2.11 -18.94 20.78
N ARG A 20 -3.20 -19.51 20.28
CA ARG A 20 -3.69 -19.19 18.93
C ARG A 20 -4.18 -17.74 18.86
N VAL A 21 -4.87 -17.26 19.89
CA VAL A 21 -5.30 -15.87 19.96
C VAL A 21 -4.09 -14.93 19.87
N LYS A 22 -3.04 -15.22 20.62
CA LYS A 22 -1.83 -14.40 20.59
C LYS A 22 -1.17 -14.42 19.22
N GLU A 23 -1.09 -15.60 18.59
CA GLU A 23 -0.54 -15.72 17.24
C GLU A 23 -1.34 -14.87 16.25
N LEU A 24 -2.66 -14.91 16.33
CA LEU A 24 -3.53 -14.14 15.46
C LEU A 24 -3.41 -12.64 15.71
N GLU A 25 -3.26 -12.23 16.97
CA GLU A 25 -3.04 -10.82 17.31
C GLU A 25 -1.72 -10.30 16.71
N ASP A 26 -0.67 -11.13 16.79
CA ASP A 26 0.63 -10.77 16.22
C ASP A 26 0.55 -10.67 14.69
N ILE A 27 -0.16 -11.60 14.05
CA ILE A 27 -0.40 -11.58 12.61
C ILE A 27 -1.18 -10.32 12.23
N ASN A 28 -2.23 -9.98 12.98
CA ASN A 28 -3.03 -8.80 12.72
C ASN A 28 -2.21 -7.52 12.85
N GLU A 29 -1.33 -7.45 13.85
CA GLU A 29 -0.44 -6.30 14.01
C GLU A 29 0.52 -6.18 12.83
N GLY A 30 1.08 -7.31 12.35
CA GLY A 30 1.91 -7.33 11.16
C GLY A 30 1.16 -6.83 9.93
N HIS A 31 -0.07 -7.26 9.74
CA HIS A 31 -0.91 -6.79 8.64
C HIS A 31 -1.20 -5.29 8.74
N ARG A 32 -1.46 -4.83 9.95
CA ARG A 32 -1.75 -3.42 10.20
C ARG A 32 -0.56 -2.52 9.83
N GLN A 33 0.66 -2.93 10.21
CA GLN A 33 1.88 -2.23 9.86
C GLN A 33 2.12 -2.23 8.36
N LEU A 34 1.96 -3.39 7.73
CA LEU A 34 2.10 -3.52 6.28
C LEU A 34 1.09 -2.65 5.54
N ASN A 35 -0.17 -2.66 5.98
CA ASN A 35 -1.20 -1.82 5.38
C ASN A 35 -0.85 -0.35 5.48
N GLY A 36 -0.28 0.08 6.60
CA GLY A 36 0.20 1.44 6.78
C GLY A 36 1.29 1.81 5.78
N GLN A 37 2.27 0.92 5.62
CA GLN A 37 3.35 1.10 4.65
C GLN A 37 2.82 1.16 3.21
N LEU A 38 1.88 0.28 2.88
CA LEU A 38 1.28 0.24 1.54
C LEU A 38 0.49 1.51 1.24
N ARG A 39 -0.18 2.10 2.23
CA ARG A 39 -0.89 3.37 2.05
C ARG A 39 0.07 4.51 1.74
N VAL A 40 1.19 4.57 2.46
CA VAL A 40 2.22 5.58 2.21
C VAL A 40 2.79 5.41 0.81
N GLU A 41 3.15 4.19 0.44
CA GLU A 41 3.68 3.87 -0.87
C GLU A 41 2.69 4.22 -1.98
N MET A 42 1.42 3.89 -1.79
CA MET A 42 0.37 4.23 -2.75
C MET A 42 0.25 5.75 -2.94
N GLN A 43 0.34 6.51 -1.87
CA GLN A 43 0.29 7.97 -1.95
C GLN A 43 1.50 8.53 -2.71
N MET A 44 2.68 7.97 -2.47
CA MET A 44 3.90 8.35 -3.21
C MET A 44 3.74 8.10 -4.71
N TRP A 45 3.22 6.95 -5.09
CA TRP A 45 2.98 6.62 -6.50
C TRP A 45 1.96 7.54 -7.14
N LYS A 46 0.91 7.90 -6.41
CA LYS A 46 -0.10 8.86 -6.90
C LYS A 46 0.53 10.23 -7.13
N ASP A 47 1.36 10.69 -6.21
CA ASP A 47 2.04 11.97 -6.32
C ASP A 47 3.00 11.98 -7.50
N MET A 48 3.75 10.90 -7.70
CA MET A 48 4.65 10.74 -8.83
C MET A 48 3.89 10.73 -10.16
N ALA A 49 2.75 10.05 -10.21
CA ALA A 49 1.90 10.02 -11.40
C ALA A 49 1.38 11.42 -11.75
N ALA A 50 0.97 12.20 -10.75
CA ALA A 50 0.50 13.56 -10.93
C ALA A 50 1.62 14.45 -11.48
N GLU A 51 2.83 14.33 -10.93
CA GLU A 51 4.00 15.09 -11.42
C GLU A 51 4.37 14.70 -12.85
N TYR A 52 4.31 13.42 -13.16
CA TYR A 52 4.56 12.95 -14.53
C TYR A 52 3.56 13.55 -15.52
N GLU A 53 2.29 13.54 -15.17
CA GLU A 53 1.23 14.09 -16.03
C GLU A 53 1.42 15.58 -16.24
N LYS A 54 1.78 16.32 -15.21
CA LYS A 54 2.07 17.75 -15.27
C LYS A 54 3.25 18.03 -16.20
N THR A 55 4.33 17.28 -16.04
CA THR A 55 5.52 17.41 -16.88
C THR A 55 5.22 17.09 -18.34
N LYS A 56 4.46 16.04 -18.56
CA LYS A 56 4.02 15.63 -19.91
C LYS A 56 3.24 16.75 -20.59
N ASN A 57 2.32 17.38 -19.87
CA ASN A 57 1.50 18.46 -20.41
C ASN A 57 2.36 19.69 -20.76
N LEU A 58 3.33 20.03 -19.88
CA LEU A 58 4.26 21.12 -20.16
C LEU A 58 5.09 20.84 -21.40
N LEU A 59 5.59 19.63 -21.52
CA LEU A 59 6.39 19.21 -22.68
C LEU A 59 5.60 19.33 -23.97
N GLN A 60 4.35 18.89 -23.97
CA GLN A 60 3.47 19.01 -25.13
C GLN A 60 3.23 20.47 -25.49
N GLY A 61 3.06 21.35 -24.51
CA GLY A 61 2.91 22.79 -24.71
C GLY A 61 4.12 23.41 -25.37
N TYR A 62 5.30 23.10 -24.85
CA TYR A 62 6.57 23.59 -25.45
C TYR A 62 6.77 23.07 -26.85
N LYS A 63 6.49 21.82 -27.10
CA LYS A 63 6.58 21.20 -28.41
C LYS A 63 5.70 21.93 -29.42
N LYS A 64 4.48 22.26 -29.03
CA LYS A 64 3.54 23.00 -29.89
C LYS A 64 4.07 24.39 -30.20
N VAL A 65 4.61 25.10 -29.22
CA VAL A 65 5.20 26.44 -29.42
C VAL A 65 6.36 26.36 -30.41
N ILE A 66 7.23 25.38 -30.27
CA ILE A 66 8.37 25.16 -31.17
C ILE A 66 7.88 24.91 -32.63
N GLU A 67 6.87 24.06 -32.78
CA GLU A 67 6.29 23.77 -34.09
C GLU A 67 5.68 25.02 -34.71
N ASP A 68 4.95 25.82 -33.95
CA ASP A 68 4.35 27.05 -34.44
C ASP A 68 5.42 28.09 -34.87
N LEU A 69 6.47 28.23 -34.05
CA LEU A 69 7.59 29.13 -34.39
C LEU A 69 8.31 28.67 -35.64
N SER A 70 8.53 27.36 -35.78
CA SER A 70 9.16 26.79 -36.97
C SER A 70 8.35 27.08 -38.23
N LYS A 71 7.05 26.97 -38.16
CA LYS A 71 6.15 27.28 -39.27
C LYS A 71 6.21 28.75 -39.65
N GLN A 72 6.28 29.65 -38.68
CA GLN A 72 6.40 31.09 -38.93
C GLN A 72 7.70 31.42 -39.65
N VAL A 73 8.80 30.83 -39.25
CA VAL A 73 10.10 31.04 -39.87
C VAL A 73 10.13 30.49 -41.29
N ILE A 74 9.62 29.28 -41.50
CA ILE A 74 9.62 28.66 -42.83
C ILE A 74 8.62 29.33 -43.77
N GLY A 75 7.51 29.81 -43.21
CA GLY A 75 6.46 30.45 -43.99
C GLY A 75 6.79 31.82 -44.54
N LYS A 76 7.90 32.39 -44.07
CA LYS A 76 8.39 33.66 -44.58
C LYS A 76 9.35 33.44 -45.74
#